data_287c5e014286d0a9c032cb551a2741c4
#
_entry.id   287c5e014286d0a9c032cb551a2741c4
#
_cell.length_a   1.000
_cell.length_b   1.000
_cell.length_c   1.000
_cell.angle_alpha   90.00
_cell.angle_beta   90.00
_cell.angle_gamma   90.00
#
_symmetry.space_group_name_H-M   'P 1'
#
loop_
_entity.id
_entity.type
_entity.pdbx_description
1 polymer ?
#
loop_
_entity_poly.entity_id
_entity_poly.type
_entity_poly.pdbx_seq_one_letter_code
_entity_poly.pdbx_strand_id
1 'polypeptide(L)'
;IVLIGHPGKLIKIAAGIFHTHSHIADARMETLVAHLALLGAPLPLLTLVSECDTTEAAMEHIDAWGFQRLYNHLAERICQRVLEMLRFTQQPPTCDAVLFSFDNQVLGS
;
A
#
# COMPACT_ATOMS: atom_id res chain seq x y z
N ILE A 1 -6.04 -15.52 6.52
CA ILE A 1 -6.62 -14.18 6.62
C ILE A 1 -6.56 -13.53 5.25
N VAL A 2 -7.68 -12.99 4.83
CA VAL A 2 -7.77 -12.22 3.59
C VAL A 2 -8.14 -10.78 3.95
N LEU A 3 -7.32 -9.82 3.50
CA LEU A 3 -7.57 -8.40 3.69
C LEU A 3 -8.02 -7.80 2.36
N ILE A 4 -9.15 -7.10 2.39
CA ILE A 4 -9.72 -6.44 1.21
C ILE A 4 -9.98 -4.98 1.54
N GLY A 5 -9.49 -4.07 0.72
CA GLY A 5 -9.71 -2.64 0.98
C GLY A 5 -9.13 -1.72 -0.08
N HIS A 6 -9.39 -0.44 0.09
CA HIS A 6 -8.82 0.61 -0.75
C HIS A 6 -7.37 0.91 -0.33
N PRO A 7 -6.47 1.27 -1.28
CA PRO A 7 -5.08 1.52 -0.97
C PRO A 7 -4.86 2.57 0.12
N GLY A 8 -5.70 3.62 0.18
CA GLY A 8 -5.57 4.68 1.17
C GLY A 8 -5.71 4.19 2.62
N LYS A 9 -6.37 3.06 2.84
CA LYS A 9 -6.50 2.44 4.17
C LYS A 9 -5.45 1.35 4.39
N LEU A 10 -5.30 0.43 3.46
CA LEU A 10 -4.42 -0.72 3.64
C LEU A 10 -2.93 -0.35 3.56
N ILE A 11 -2.58 0.73 2.86
CA ILE A 11 -1.20 1.17 2.76
C ILE A 11 -0.58 1.50 4.13
N LYS A 12 -1.39 1.94 5.10
CA LYS A 12 -0.91 2.20 6.46
C LYS A 12 -0.42 0.92 7.13
N ILE A 13 -1.06 -0.21 6.81
CA ILE A 13 -0.62 -1.52 7.30
C ILE A 13 0.73 -1.88 6.68
N ALA A 14 0.96 -1.58 5.40
CA ALA A 14 2.26 -1.77 4.76
C ALA A 14 3.36 -0.97 5.45
N ALA A 15 3.04 0.18 6.03
CA ALA A 15 3.95 0.98 6.84
C ALA A 15 4.07 0.48 8.29
N GLY A 16 3.35 -0.59 8.67
CA GLY A 16 3.34 -1.11 10.04
C GLY A 16 2.37 -0.40 10.97
N ILE A 17 1.43 0.38 10.43
CA ILE A 17 0.45 1.14 11.20
C ILE A 17 -0.87 0.38 11.17
N PHE A 18 -1.31 -0.11 12.34
CA PHE A 18 -2.53 -0.92 12.46
C PHE A 18 -3.76 -0.10 12.83
N HIS A 19 -3.58 1.13 13.30
CA HIS A 19 -4.65 2.10 13.44
C HIS A 19 -4.75 2.92 12.16
N THR A 20 -5.78 2.63 11.36
CA THR A 20 -5.91 3.26 10.03
C THR A 20 -6.65 4.60 10.07
N HIS A 21 -6.96 5.11 11.25
CA HIS A 21 -7.62 6.40 11.40
C HIS A 21 -6.62 7.53 11.09
N SER A 22 -6.99 8.43 10.19
CA SER A 22 -6.04 9.41 9.64
C SER A 22 -5.46 10.38 10.67
N HIS A 23 -6.16 10.66 11.78
CA HIS A 23 -5.64 11.59 12.80
C HIS A 23 -4.61 10.95 13.73
N ILE A 24 -4.43 9.61 13.70
CA ILE A 24 -3.43 8.94 14.53
C ILE A 24 -2.07 8.94 13.84
N ALA A 25 -2.04 8.55 12.56
CA ALA A 25 -0.83 8.55 11.76
C ALA A 25 -1.20 8.60 10.28
N ASP A 26 -0.45 9.36 9.52
CA ASP A 26 -0.61 9.43 8.08
C ASP A 26 0.77 9.37 7.41
N ALA A 27 1.10 8.21 6.86
CA ALA A 27 2.36 7.98 6.17
C ALA A 27 2.12 7.48 4.75
N ARG A 28 0.96 7.83 4.15
CA ARG A 28 0.54 7.26 2.86
C ARG A 28 1.49 7.61 1.73
N MET A 29 1.84 8.89 1.58
CA MET A 29 2.71 9.31 0.46
C MET A 29 4.14 8.84 0.68
N GLU A 30 4.65 8.93 1.89
CA GLU A 30 5.98 8.44 2.24
C GLU A 30 6.12 6.94 1.96
N THR A 31 5.09 6.16 2.29
CA THR A 31 5.08 4.73 2.04
C THR A 31 5.06 4.43 0.53
N LEU A 32 4.23 5.13 -0.24
CA LEU A 32 4.20 4.99 -1.69
C LEU A 32 5.57 5.30 -2.30
N VAL A 33 6.18 6.42 -1.90
CA VAL A 33 7.49 6.83 -2.41
C VAL A 33 8.55 5.78 -2.10
N ALA A 34 8.58 5.28 -0.86
CA ALA A 34 9.57 4.27 -0.45
C ALA A 34 9.44 2.99 -1.27
N HIS A 35 8.22 2.48 -1.44
CA HIS A 35 8.01 1.24 -2.20
C HIS A 35 8.20 1.42 -3.71
N LEU A 36 7.83 2.58 -4.26
CA LEU A 36 8.16 2.91 -5.66
C LEU A 36 9.67 2.94 -5.88
N ALA A 37 10.42 3.52 -4.95
CA ALA A 37 11.88 3.55 -5.04
C ALA A 37 12.48 2.15 -5.03
N LEU A 38 11.95 1.24 -4.20
CA LEU A 38 12.38 -0.16 -4.18
C LEU A 38 12.11 -0.88 -5.49
N LEU A 39 11.11 -0.46 -6.24
CA LEU A 39 10.79 -0.99 -7.57
C LEU A 39 11.54 -0.29 -8.70
N GLY A 40 12.43 0.63 -8.39
CA GLY A 40 13.26 1.31 -9.38
C GLY A 40 12.58 2.52 -10.04
N ALA A 41 11.58 3.10 -9.42
CA ALA A 41 10.89 4.26 -9.98
C ALA A 41 11.84 5.46 -10.10
N PRO A 42 11.74 6.25 -11.18
CA PRO A 42 12.61 7.41 -11.38
C PRO A 42 12.23 8.56 -10.44
N LEU A 43 13.21 9.40 -10.11
CA LEU A 43 13.03 10.52 -9.20
C LEU A 43 11.86 11.46 -9.58
N PRO A 44 11.62 11.78 -10.87
CA PRO A 44 10.46 12.60 -11.22
C PRO A 44 9.12 12.02 -10.76
N LEU A 45 8.92 10.71 -10.87
CA LEU A 45 7.71 10.07 -10.37
C LEU A 45 7.62 10.15 -8.85
N LEU A 46 8.72 9.87 -8.16
CA LEU A 46 8.77 9.95 -6.69
C LEU A 46 8.40 11.35 -6.21
N THR A 47 8.91 12.37 -6.88
CA THR A 47 8.60 13.77 -6.55
C THR A 47 7.12 14.08 -6.73
N LEU A 48 6.53 13.64 -7.87
CA LEU A 48 5.10 13.85 -8.13
C LEU A 48 4.23 13.21 -7.06
N VAL A 49 4.55 11.96 -6.68
CA VAL A 49 3.79 11.24 -5.67
C VAL A 49 3.94 11.91 -4.29
N SER A 50 5.15 12.34 -3.94
CA SER A 50 5.42 12.98 -2.64
C SER A 50 4.63 14.27 -2.43
N GLU A 51 4.27 14.96 -3.52
CA GLU A 51 3.53 16.21 -3.48
C GLU A 51 2.01 16.03 -3.51
N CYS A 52 1.51 14.80 -3.66
CA CYS A 52 0.09 14.54 -3.70
C CYS A 52 -0.55 14.61 -2.31
N ASP A 53 -1.77 15.14 -2.26
CA ASP A 53 -2.55 15.23 -1.02
C ASP A 53 -3.42 13.98 -0.79
N THR A 54 -3.76 13.25 -1.86
CA THR A 54 -4.63 12.09 -1.78
C THR A 54 -3.99 10.88 -2.45
N THR A 55 -4.38 9.70 -2.00
CA THR A 55 -3.95 8.43 -2.61
C THR A 55 -4.41 8.33 -4.06
N GLU A 56 -5.62 8.81 -4.36
CA GLU A 56 -6.17 8.78 -5.72
C GLU A 56 -5.33 9.61 -6.68
N ALA A 57 -4.91 10.80 -6.27
CA ALA A 57 -4.02 11.64 -7.09
C ALA A 57 -2.68 10.96 -7.33
N ALA A 58 -2.11 10.33 -6.30
CA ALA A 58 -0.87 9.57 -6.43
C ALA A 58 -1.02 8.40 -7.39
N MET A 59 -2.14 7.68 -7.34
CA MET A 59 -2.41 6.54 -8.22
C MET A 59 -2.49 6.95 -9.69
N GLU A 60 -3.02 8.12 -10.00
CA GLU A 60 -3.03 8.64 -11.36
C GLU A 60 -1.60 8.74 -11.93
N HIS A 61 -0.66 9.25 -11.15
CA HIS A 61 0.74 9.34 -11.56
C HIS A 61 1.38 7.96 -11.68
N ILE A 62 1.13 7.08 -10.72
CA ILE A 62 1.67 5.71 -10.71
C ILE A 62 1.22 4.96 -11.96
N ASP A 63 -0.06 5.05 -12.30
CA ASP A 63 -0.63 4.38 -13.48
C ASP A 63 -0.09 4.99 -14.77
N ALA A 64 0.01 6.33 -14.85
CA ALA A 64 0.52 7.02 -16.03
C ALA A 64 1.99 6.66 -16.32
N TRP A 65 2.79 6.40 -15.28
CA TRP A 65 4.20 6.03 -15.42
C TRP A 65 4.41 4.52 -15.58
N GLY A 66 3.33 3.72 -15.58
CA GLY A 66 3.41 2.27 -15.79
C GLY A 66 3.91 1.47 -14.59
N PHE A 67 3.70 1.96 -13.37
CA PHE A 67 4.15 1.30 -12.15
C PHE A 67 3.02 0.56 -11.42
N GLN A 68 2.07 -0.02 -12.15
CA GLN A 68 0.97 -0.78 -11.58
C GLN A 68 1.45 -1.98 -10.73
N ARG A 69 2.66 -2.50 -10.99
CA ARG A 69 3.24 -3.56 -10.17
C ARG A 69 3.42 -3.16 -8.71
N LEU A 70 3.35 -1.85 -8.40
CA LEU A 70 3.36 -1.38 -7.01
C LEU A 70 2.21 -2.00 -6.21
N TYR A 71 1.04 -2.17 -6.80
CA TYR A 71 -0.13 -2.67 -6.09
C TYR A 71 0.06 -4.11 -5.60
N ASN A 72 0.66 -4.98 -6.41
CA ASN A 72 1.00 -6.33 -5.99
C ASN A 72 2.08 -6.31 -4.89
N HIS A 73 3.08 -5.44 -5.04
CA HIS A 73 4.13 -5.27 -4.04
C HIS A 73 3.54 -4.82 -2.69
N LEU A 74 2.61 -3.87 -2.71
CA LEU A 74 1.95 -3.40 -1.49
C LEU A 74 1.11 -4.51 -0.85
N ALA A 75 0.40 -5.30 -1.64
CA ALA A 75 -0.39 -6.42 -1.12
C ALA A 75 0.50 -7.42 -0.37
N GLU A 76 1.67 -7.76 -0.94
CA GLU A 76 2.64 -8.61 -0.28
C GLU A 76 3.16 -8.00 1.02
N ARG A 77 3.47 -6.71 1.00
CA ARG A 77 4.00 -6.01 2.18
C ARG A 77 2.97 -5.93 3.30
N ILE A 78 1.71 -5.70 2.95
CA ILE A 78 0.59 -5.71 3.91
C ILE A 78 0.51 -7.07 4.60
N CYS A 79 0.56 -8.16 3.84
CA CYS A 79 0.54 -9.50 4.40
C CYS A 79 1.73 -9.77 5.31
N GLN A 80 2.92 -9.34 4.93
CA GLN A 80 4.12 -9.48 5.77
C GLN A 80 3.94 -8.76 7.11
N ARG A 81 3.41 -7.54 7.10
CA ARG A 81 3.19 -6.78 8.34
C ARG A 81 2.15 -7.43 9.25
N VAL A 82 1.07 -7.95 8.68
CA VAL A 82 0.04 -8.65 9.44
C VAL A 82 0.60 -9.92 10.06
N LEU A 83 1.37 -10.71 9.32
CA LEU A 83 1.98 -11.93 9.82
C LEU A 83 3.00 -11.64 10.93
N GLU A 84 3.77 -10.57 10.82
CA GLU A 84 4.67 -10.11 11.88
C GLU A 84 3.90 -9.78 13.17
N MET A 85 2.74 -9.11 13.05
CA MET A 85 1.89 -8.82 14.20
C MET A 85 1.36 -10.07 14.86
N LEU A 86 1.08 -11.12 14.08
CA LEU A 86 0.51 -12.40 14.54
C LEU A 86 1.58 -13.44 14.86
N ARG A 87 2.87 -13.09 14.86
CA ARG A 87 3.99 -14.02 15.01
C ARG A 87 3.97 -14.84 16.31
N PHE A 88 3.23 -14.41 17.32
CA PHE A 88 3.14 -15.09 18.60
C PHE A 88 1.99 -16.08 18.68
N THR A 89 1.19 -16.24 17.63
CA THR A 89 0.16 -17.27 17.58
C THR A 89 0.80 -18.63 17.29
N GLN A 90 0.27 -19.69 17.91
CA GLN A 90 0.85 -21.04 17.76
C GLN A 90 0.74 -21.58 16.33
N GLN A 91 -0.29 -21.15 15.60
CA GLN A 91 -0.50 -21.49 14.20
C GLN A 91 -0.69 -20.20 13.43
N PRO A 92 0.40 -19.60 12.90
CA PRO A 92 0.28 -18.37 12.14
C PRO A 92 -0.62 -18.61 10.92
N PRO A 93 -1.65 -17.77 10.71
CA PRO A 93 -2.52 -17.91 9.54
C PRO A 93 -1.79 -17.51 8.28
N THR A 94 -2.24 -18.02 7.14
CA THR A 94 -1.88 -17.44 5.86
C THR A 94 -2.58 -16.08 5.70
N CYS A 95 -1.96 -15.18 4.96
CA CYS A 95 -2.52 -13.85 4.71
C CYS A 95 -2.49 -13.52 3.24
N ASP A 96 -3.62 -13.07 2.72
CA ASP A 96 -3.73 -12.50 1.40
C ASP A 96 -4.35 -11.11 1.51
N ALA A 97 -3.91 -10.19 0.65
CA ALA A 97 -4.47 -8.85 0.58
C ALA A 97 -4.90 -8.55 -0.84
N VAL A 98 -6.08 -7.97 -1.00
CA VAL A 98 -6.62 -7.53 -2.28
C VAL A 98 -6.89 -6.04 -2.21
N LEU A 99 -6.30 -5.28 -3.14
CA LEU A 99 -6.50 -3.85 -3.27
C LEU A 99 -7.46 -3.58 -4.42
N PHE A 100 -8.42 -2.68 -4.22
CA PHE A 100 -9.32 -2.27 -5.29
C PHE A 100 -9.56 -0.76 -5.27
N SER A 101 -9.93 -0.22 -6.43
CA SER A 101 -10.21 1.18 -6.62
C SER A 101 -11.61 1.55 -6.12
N PHE A 102 -11.95 2.86 -6.10
CA PHE A 102 -13.29 3.30 -5.72
C PHE A 102 -14.38 2.85 -6.69
N ASP A 103 -14.05 2.44 -7.92
CA ASP A 103 -14.99 1.83 -8.85
C ASP A 103 -14.98 0.29 -8.78
N ASN A 104 -14.43 -0.27 -7.70
CA ASN A 104 -14.42 -1.70 -7.35
C ASN A 104 -13.61 -2.58 -8.32
N GLN A 105 -12.60 -2.02 -8.97
CA GLN A 105 -11.67 -2.80 -9.78
C GLN A 105 -10.49 -3.27 -8.94
N VAL A 106 -10.10 -4.54 -9.09
CA VAL A 106 -8.93 -5.07 -8.40
C VAL A 106 -7.67 -4.43 -8.97
N LEU A 107 -6.85 -3.83 -8.11
CA LEU A 107 -5.59 -3.18 -8.46
C LEU A 107 -4.39 -4.10 -8.28
N GLY A 108 -4.41 -4.91 -7.22
CA GLY A 108 -3.34 -5.83 -6.92
C GLY A 108 -3.74 -6.83 -5.85
N SER A 109 -3.05 -7.93 -5.81
CA SER A 109 -3.28 -8.99 -4.82
C SER A 109 -2.00 -9.73 -4.44
#